data_167f342e51d35a4c22942f0e67daa4a3
#
_entry.id   167f342e51d35a4c22942f0e67daa4a3
#
_cell.length_a   1.000
_cell.length_b   1.000
_cell.length_c   1.000
_cell.angle_alpha   90.00
_cell.angle_beta   90.00
_cell.angle_gamma   90.00
#
_symmetry.space_group_name_H-M   'P 1'
#
loop_
_entity.id
_entity.type
_entity.pdbx_description
1 polymer ?
#
loop_
_entity_poly.entity_id
_entity_poly.type
_entity_poly.pdbx_seq_one_letter_code
_entity_poly.pdbx_strand_id
1 'polypeptide(L)'
;MDPWYAPLVLVTVGTDHHPFDRLVGWIDRWVPPGRVRLVVQYGTAVPPRTADGTPFLTPDEFAELLGTADAVVCSGGPGAIMEARAAGLRPIVVPRRSSLGEHVDDHQRAFADFMAARDLVTLADEEPALCAALDAVAREPRAYRIDRPHGDAAGITRIGELIDGLVNGAA
;
A
#
# COMPACT_ATOMS: atom_id res chain seq x y z
N MET A 1 -3.88 -23.94 10.09
CA MET A 1 -3.03 -22.74 10.13
C MET A 1 -2.04 -22.93 11.26
N ASP A 2 -0.75 -22.64 11.04
CA ASP A 2 0.29 -22.75 12.08
C ASP A 2 -0.04 -21.74 13.20
N PRO A 3 -0.21 -22.18 14.46
CA PRO A 3 -0.55 -21.29 15.58
C PRO A 3 0.57 -20.28 15.91
N TRP A 4 1.76 -20.48 15.35
CA TRP A 4 2.91 -19.59 15.51
C TRP A 4 3.09 -18.61 14.36
N TYR A 5 2.30 -18.74 13.29
CA TYR A 5 2.39 -17.87 12.14
C TYR A 5 1.88 -16.46 12.49
N ALA A 6 2.68 -15.44 12.20
CA ALA A 6 2.32 -14.03 12.30
C ALA A 6 2.36 -13.42 10.90
N PRO A 7 1.22 -13.01 10.32
CA PRO A 7 1.21 -12.37 9.02
C PRO A 7 2.13 -11.15 8.99
N LEU A 8 2.87 -10.99 7.90
CA LEU A 8 3.70 -9.82 7.64
C LEU A 8 2.92 -8.79 6.82
N VAL A 9 2.75 -7.62 7.37
CA VAL A 9 2.20 -6.46 6.67
C VAL A 9 3.31 -5.43 6.43
N LEU A 10 3.61 -5.17 5.17
CA LEU A 10 4.49 -4.09 4.77
C LEU A 10 3.67 -2.80 4.61
N VAL A 11 4.06 -1.73 5.28
CA VAL A 11 3.48 -0.39 5.11
C VAL A 11 4.52 0.51 4.45
N THR A 12 4.18 1.18 3.37
CA THR A 12 5.06 2.14 2.70
C THR A 12 4.36 3.46 2.43
N VAL A 13 4.97 4.55 2.87
CA VAL A 13 4.51 5.90 2.54
C VAL A 13 5.06 6.39 1.19
N GLY A 14 5.92 5.59 0.54
CA GLY A 14 6.63 6.00 -0.68
C GLY A 14 7.85 6.87 -0.39
N THR A 15 8.43 7.45 -1.45
CA THR A 15 9.66 8.26 -1.38
C THR A 15 9.40 9.76 -1.53
N ASP A 16 8.14 10.19 -1.55
CA ASP A 16 7.76 11.60 -1.59
C ASP A 16 8.24 12.33 -0.33
N HIS A 17 8.68 13.58 -0.48
CA HIS A 17 9.22 14.39 0.61
C HIS A 17 8.16 14.95 1.57
N HIS A 18 6.88 14.93 1.19
CA HIS A 18 5.80 15.33 2.09
C HIS A 18 5.57 14.25 3.15
N PRO A 19 5.52 14.61 4.44
CA PRO A 19 5.26 13.64 5.49
C PRO A 19 3.86 13.04 5.37
N PHE A 20 3.73 11.75 5.70
CA PHE A 20 2.45 11.06 5.70
C PHE A 20 2.09 10.56 7.10
N ASP A 21 2.13 11.48 8.05
CA ASP A 21 1.91 11.21 9.48
C ASP A 21 0.52 10.61 9.76
N ARG A 22 -0.47 10.93 8.95
CA ARG A 22 -1.82 10.38 9.06
C ARG A 22 -1.81 8.86 8.91
N LEU A 23 -1.14 8.32 7.89
CA LEU A 23 -1.05 6.88 7.68
C LEU A 23 -0.30 6.20 8.83
N VAL A 24 0.87 6.72 9.20
CA VAL A 24 1.67 6.17 10.30
C VAL A 24 0.89 6.22 11.62
N GLY A 25 0.17 7.33 11.88
CA GLY A 25 -0.67 7.48 13.05
C GLY A 25 -1.85 6.50 13.09
N TRP A 26 -2.44 6.15 11.95
CA TRP A 26 -3.48 5.12 11.88
C TRP A 26 -2.92 3.73 12.18
N ILE A 27 -1.74 3.41 11.65
CA ILE A 27 -1.03 2.15 11.96
C ILE A 27 -0.73 2.05 13.47
N ASP A 28 -0.24 3.14 14.09
CA ASP A 28 0.07 3.16 15.52
C ASP A 28 -1.14 3.00 16.44
N ARG A 29 -2.34 3.38 15.97
CA ARG A 29 -3.59 3.22 16.74
C ARG A 29 -4.28 1.88 16.51
N TRP A 30 -3.95 1.21 15.42
CA TRP A 30 -4.53 -0.10 15.15
C TRP A 30 -4.03 -1.14 16.16
N VAL A 31 -4.97 -1.85 16.78
CA VAL A 31 -4.68 -2.96 17.69
C VAL A 31 -5.03 -4.26 16.98
N PRO A 32 -4.05 -5.08 16.60
CA PRO A 32 -4.31 -6.31 15.87
C PRO A 32 -5.09 -7.31 16.71
N PRO A 33 -6.07 -8.04 16.15
CA PRO A 33 -6.84 -9.07 16.85
C PRO A 33 -6.02 -10.34 17.14
N GLY A 34 -4.75 -10.37 16.79
CA GLY A 34 -3.84 -11.49 16.95
C GLY A 34 -2.39 -11.07 16.72
N ARG A 35 -1.54 -12.04 16.47
CA ARG A 35 -0.13 -11.75 16.14
C ARG A 35 -0.07 -11.25 14.69
N VAL A 36 0.49 -10.06 14.50
CA VAL A 36 0.81 -9.49 13.18
C VAL A 36 2.18 -8.85 13.29
N ARG A 37 3.00 -9.04 12.29
CA ARG A 37 4.28 -8.37 12.14
C ARG A 37 4.11 -7.18 11.19
N LEU A 38 4.41 -5.99 11.68
CA LEU A 38 4.37 -4.75 10.90
C LEU A 38 5.78 -4.27 10.59
N VAL A 39 6.05 -3.98 9.34
CA VAL A 39 7.27 -3.29 8.89
C VAL A 39 6.84 -2.02 8.16
N VAL A 40 7.30 -0.87 8.63
CA VAL A 40 6.87 0.45 8.14
C VAL A 40 8.04 1.21 7.53
N GLN A 41 7.99 1.46 6.23
CA GLN A 41 8.83 2.46 5.59
C GLN A 41 8.09 3.80 5.67
N TYR A 42 8.57 4.69 6.57
CA TYR A 42 7.86 5.91 6.96
C TYR A 42 8.32 7.20 6.26
N GLY A 43 9.37 7.14 5.41
CA GLY A 43 9.87 8.30 4.67
C GLY A 43 10.27 9.44 5.58
N THR A 44 9.66 10.60 5.36
CA THR A 44 9.83 11.84 6.15
C THR A 44 8.77 12.02 7.24
N ALA A 45 7.86 11.05 7.39
CA ALA A 45 6.86 11.08 8.46
C ALA A 45 7.49 10.77 9.83
N VAL A 46 6.71 10.96 10.88
CA VAL A 46 7.10 10.58 12.25
C VAL A 46 7.31 9.07 12.31
N PRO A 47 8.42 8.57 12.90
CA PRO A 47 8.64 7.13 13.06
C PRO A 47 7.49 6.44 13.79
N PRO A 48 7.09 5.21 13.37
CA PRO A 48 6.07 4.44 14.06
C PRO A 48 6.52 4.06 15.48
N ARG A 49 5.56 3.96 16.41
CA ARG A 49 5.81 3.60 17.81
C ARG A 49 5.52 2.13 18.11
N THR A 50 4.70 1.48 17.29
CA THR A 50 4.17 0.13 17.53
C THR A 50 4.68 -0.91 16.53
N ALA A 51 5.53 -0.50 15.59
CA ALA A 51 6.02 -1.34 14.50
C ALA A 51 7.53 -1.14 14.26
N ASP A 52 8.15 -2.11 13.60
CA ASP A 52 9.52 -1.96 13.10
C ASP A 52 9.52 -0.90 11.98
N GLY A 53 10.26 0.19 12.15
CA GLY A 53 10.27 1.32 11.24
C GLY A 53 11.64 1.62 10.65
N THR A 54 11.66 1.94 9.34
CA THR A 54 12.83 2.50 8.65
C THR A 54 12.40 3.70 7.80
N PRO A 55 13.20 4.77 7.70
CA PRO A 55 12.81 5.91 6.87
C PRO A 55 12.74 5.53 5.39
N PHE A 56 13.72 4.80 4.88
CA PHE A 56 13.78 4.38 3.48
C PHE A 56 14.28 2.94 3.37
N LEU A 57 13.85 2.26 2.33
CA LEU A 57 14.32 0.95 1.91
C LEU A 57 15.03 1.09 0.56
N THR A 58 16.06 0.32 0.35
CA THR A 58 16.63 0.14 -0.99
C THR A 58 15.64 -0.62 -1.87
N PRO A 59 15.73 -0.54 -3.21
CA PRO A 59 14.88 -1.32 -4.10
C PRO A 59 14.92 -2.83 -3.81
N ASP A 60 16.09 -3.38 -3.49
CA ASP A 60 16.26 -4.81 -3.19
C ASP A 60 15.58 -5.20 -1.88
N GLU A 61 15.75 -4.41 -0.81
CA GLU A 61 15.06 -4.63 0.48
C GLU A 61 13.53 -4.53 0.32
N PHE A 62 13.05 -3.57 -0.46
CA PHE A 62 11.62 -3.42 -0.72
C PHE A 62 11.06 -4.62 -1.49
N ALA A 63 11.76 -5.08 -2.53
CA ALA A 63 11.37 -6.25 -3.31
C ALA A 63 11.37 -7.53 -2.45
N GLU A 64 12.37 -7.72 -1.57
CA GLU A 64 12.44 -8.84 -0.65
C GLU A 64 11.27 -8.84 0.34
N LEU A 65 10.96 -7.68 0.94
CA LEU A 65 9.82 -7.53 1.84
C LEU A 65 8.50 -7.79 1.12
N LEU A 66 8.30 -7.26 -0.08
CA LEU A 66 7.10 -7.54 -0.89
C LEU A 66 6.95 -9.03 -1.22
N GLY A 67 8.06 -9.71 -1.50
CA GLY A 67 8.05 -11.15 -1.81
C GLY A 67 7.60 -12.02 -0.64
N THR A 68 7.82 -11.57 0.58
CA THR A 68 7.51 -12.29 1.83
C THR A 68 6.25 -11.77 2.52
N ALA A 69 5.78 -10.56 2.22
CA ALA A 69 4.61 -9.97 2.84
C ALA A 69 3.32 -10.73 2.49
N ASP A 70 2.39 -10.78 3.43
CA ASP A 70 1.03 -11.27 3.23
C ASP A 70 0.09 -10.18 2.73
N ALA A 71 0.37 -8.93 3.12
CA ALA A 71 -0.33 -7.75 2.62
C ALA A 71 0.61 -6.55 2.57
N VAL A 72 0.25 -5.58 1.75
CA VAL A 72 0.92 -4.29 1.67
C VAL A 72 -0.07 -3.16 1.78
N VAL A 73 0.27 -2.17 2.61
CA VAL A 73 -0.41 -0.88 2.68
C VAL A 73 0.48 0.16 2.03
N CYS A 74 -0.04 0.93 1.09
CA CYS A 74 0.76 1.95 0.41
C CYS A 74 -0.04 3.25 0.18
N SER A 75 0.68 4.32 -0.14
CA SER A 75 0.08 5.54 -0.68
C SER A 75 -0.50 5.29 -2.08
N GLY A 76 -1.27 6.25 -2.60
CA GLY A 76 -1.86 6.15 -3.95
C GLY A 76 -0.86 6.29 -5.11
N GLY A 77 0.44 6.26 -4.86
CA GLY A 77 1.46 6.36 -5.89
C GLY A 77 1.50 5.13 -6.80
N PRO A 78 1.54 5.32 -8.14
CA PRO A 78 1.50 4.22 -9.10
C PRO A 78 2.62 3.18 -8.91
N GLY A 79 3.84 3.62 -8.57
CA GLY A 79 4.99 2.72 -8.40
C GLY A 79 4.73 1.64 -7.37
N ALA A 80 4.42 2.02 -6.13
CA ALA A 80 4.18 1.06 -5.05
C ALA A 80 2.98 0.13 -5.32
N ILE A 81 1.91 0.65 -5.93
CA ILE A 81 0.75 -0.15 -6.33
C ILE A 81 1.15 -1.21 -7.35
N MET A 82 1.91 -0.82 -8.39
CA MET A 82 2.31 -1.74 -9.45
C MET A 82 3.29 -2.80 -8.96
N GLU A 83 4.26 -2.43 -8.12
CA GLU A 83 5.22 -3.36 -7.53
C GLU A 83 4.52 -4.39 -6.62
N ALA A 84 3.58 -3.94 -5.77
CA ALA A 84 2.77 -4.83 -4.96
C ALA A 84 1.97 -5.84 -5.80
N ARG A 85 1.35 -5.37 -6.88
CA ARG A 85 0.60 -6.24 -7.79
C ARG A 85 1.51 -7.22 -8.53
N ALA A 86 2.68 -6.78 -8.97
CA ALA A 86 3.68 -7.65 -9.58
C ALA A 86 4.17 -8.74 -8.62
N ALA A 87 4.21 -8.45 -7.32
CA ALA A 87 4.50 -9.43 -6.26
C ALA A 87 3.31 -10.38 -5.94
N GLY A 88 2.15 -10.23 -6.61
CA GLY A 88 0.97 -11.05 -6.39
C GLY A 88 0.14 -10.63 -5.17
N LEU A 89 0.17 -9.33 -4.84
CA LEU A 89 -0.62 -8.75 -3.76
C LEU A 89 -1.65 -7.77 -4.31
N ARG A 90 -2.85 -7.75 -3.73
CA ARG A 90 -3.81 -6.66 -3.89
C ARG A 90 -3.53 -5.62 -2.81
N PRO A 91 -2.93 -4.46 -3.15
CA PRO A 91 -2.54 -3.50 -2.13
C PRO A 91 -3.75 -2.83 -1.48
N ILE A 92 -3.61 -2.53 -0.19
CA ILE A 92 -4.48 -1.64 0.56
C ILE A 92 -3.93 -0.23 0.35
N VAL A 93 -4.73 0.65 -0.25
CA VAL A 93 -4.27 1.98 -0.66
C VAL A 93 -4.91 3.05 0.20
N VAL A 94 -4.06 3.85 0.83
CA VAL A 94 -4.45 5.08 1.56
C VAL A 94 -3.96 6.28 0.74
N PRO A 95 -4.80 6.95 -0.04
CA PRO A 95 -4.36 8.07 -0.87
C PRO A 95 -3.94 9.25 -0.02
N ARG A 96 -2.87 9.92 -0.44
CA ARG A 96 -2.46 11.21 0.12
C ARG A 96 -3.49 12.28 -0.24
N ARG A 97 -3.66 13.28 0.63
CA ARG A 97 -4.59 14.40 0.45
C ARG A 97 -3.81 15.70 0.36
N SER A 98 -3.92 16.41 -0.76
CA SER A 98 -3.30 17.72 -0.96
C SER A 98 -3.79 18.74 0.07
N SER A 99 -5.08 18.68 0.42
CA SER A 99 -5.69 19.53 1.43
C SER A 99 -5.11 19.39 2.85
N LEU A 100 -4.36 18.31 3.10
CA LEU A 100 -3.64 18.06 4.35
C LEU A 100 -2.12 18.28 4.23
N GLY A 101 -1.66 18.79 3.07
CA GLY A 101 -0.23 19.00 2.83
C GLY A 101 0.55 17.70 2.62
N GLU A 102 -0.13 16.59 2.33
CA GLU A 102 0.50 15.27 2.15
C GLU A 102 1.04 15.06 0.73
N HIS A 103 0.64 15.90 -0.21
CA HIS A 103 1.10 15.92 -1.60
C HIS A 103 0.81 17.28 -2.26
N VAL A 104 1.39 17.56 -3.42
CA VAL A 104 1.17 18.80 -4.18
C VAL A 104 -0.21 18.86 -4.84
N ASP A 105 -0.81 17.71 -5.13
CA ASP A 105 -2.09 17.56 -5.83
C ASP A 105 -2.83 16.27 -5.43
N ASP A 106 -3.98 16.01 -6.04
CA ASP A 106 -4.82 14.85 -5.76
C ASP A 106 -4.76 13.75 -6.86
N HIS A 107 -3.72 13.72 -7.69
CA HIS A 107 -3.56 12.67 -8.72
C HIS A 107 -3.50 11.26 -8.13
N GLN A 108 -2.86 11.10 -6.97
CA GLN A 108 -2.82 9.80 -6.27
C GLN A 108 -4.23 9.33 -5.89
N ARG A 109 -5.11 10.26 -5.50
CA ARG A 109 -6.50 9.95 -5.17
C ARG A 109 -7.25 9.47 -6.42
N ALA A 110 -7.17 10.23 -7.52
CA ALA A 110 -7.83 9.88 -8.77
C ALA A 110 -7.35 8.52 -9.31
N PHE A 111 -6.05 8.24 -9.22
CA PHE A 111 -5.49 6.95 -9.62
C PHE A 111 -5.96 5.81 -8.71
N ALA A 112 -5.99 6.01 -7.40
CA ALA A 112 -6.46 5.00 -6.45
C ALA A 112 -7.95 4.68 -6.67
N ASP A 113 -8.80 5.69 -6.92
CA ASP A 113 -10.22 5.52 -7.25
C ASP A 113 -10.40 4.72 -8.55
N PHE A 114 -9.60 5.03 -9.58
CA PHE A 114 -9.60 4.30 -10.85
C PHE A 114 -9.25 2.81 -10.66
N MET A 115 -8.23 2.52 -9.85
CA MET A 115 -7.79 1.16 -9.56
C MET A 115 -8.81 0.41 -8.69
N ALA A 116 -9.41 1.08 -7.72
CA ALA A 116 -10.42 0.50 -6.83
C ALA A 116 -11.72 0.14 -7.59
N ALA A 117 -12.15 1.00 -8.53
CA ALA A 117 -13.32 0.74 -9.38
C ALA A 117 -13.16 -0.52 -10.26
N ARG A 118 -11.93 -1.05 -10.39
CA ARG A 118 -11.58 -2.28 -11.13
C ARG A 118 -11.18 -3.44 -10.25
N ASP A 119 -11.40 -3.32 -8.93
CA ASP A 119 -11.01 -4.32 -7.92
C ASP A 119 -9.51 -4.67 -7.95
N LEU A 120 -8.69 -3.72 -8.40
CA LEU A 120 -7.24 -3.91 -8.49
C LEU A 120 -6.52 -3.53 -7.19
N VAL A 121 -7.16 -2.75 -6.35
CA VAL A 121 -6.70 -2.33 -5.01
C VAL A 121 -7.86 -2.33 -4.03
N THR A 122 -7.57 -2.35 -2.73
CA THR A 122 -8.54 -2.05 -1.67
C THR A 122 -8.31 -0.62 -1.21
N LEU A 123 -9.28 0.25 -1.49
CA LEU A 123 -9.19 1.66 -1.07
C LEU A 123 -9.55 1.80 0.41
N ALA A 124 -8.69 2.48 1.17
CA ALA A 124 -8.88 2.78 2.58
C ALA A 124 -8.74 4.29 2.82
N ASP A 125 -9.79 5.04 2.51
CA ASP A 125 -9.82 6.50 2.62
C ASP A 125 -9.83 7.02 4.05
N GLU A 126 -10.35 6.22 4.96
CA GLU A 126 -10.53 6.57 6.36
C GLU A 126 -9.95 5.48 7.25
N GLU A 127 -9.58 5.85 8.48
CA GLU A 127 -8.98 4.94 9.46
C GLU A 127 -9.80 3.66 9.69
N PRO A 128 -11.14 3.70 9.83
CA PRO A 128 -11.92 2.48 10.01
C PRO A 128 -11.82 1.49 8.84
N ALA A 129 -11.70 2.01 7.61
CA ALA A 129 -11.53 1.16 6.44
C ALA A 129 -10.16 0.47 6.42
N LEU A 130 -9.10 1.20 6.80
CA LEU A 130 -7.76 0.62 6.97
C LEU A 130 -7.77 -0.46 8.05
N CYS A 131 -8.32 -0.17 9.22
CA CYS A 131 -8.43 -1.12 10.31
C CYS A 131 -9.18 -2.39 9.91
N ALA A 132 -10.30 -2.26 9.20
CA ALA A 132 -11.07 -3.41 8.71
C ALA A 132 -10.28 -4.27 7.73
N ALA A 133 -9.51 -3.65 6.83
CA ALA A 133 -8.64 -4.36 5.89
C ALA A 133 -7.51 -5.10 6.63
N LEU A 134 -6.86 -4.45 7.58
CA LEU A 134 -5.80 -5.06 8.40
C LEU A 134 -6.33 -6.20 9.30
N ASP A 135 -7.53 -6.05 9.84
CA ASP A 135 -8.21 -7.11 10.58
C ASP A 135 -8.52 -8.32 9.70
N ALA A 136 -8.84 -8.10 8.42
CA ALA A 136 -9.03 -9.19 7.47
C ALA A 136 -7.72 -9.94 7.23
N VAL A 137 -6.60 -9.23 7.06
CA VAL A 137 -5.26 -9.84 6.94
C VAL A 137 -4.91 -10.67 8.19
N ALA A 138 -5.19 -10.12 9.39
CA ALA A 138 -4.88 -10.81 10.65
C ALA A 138 -5.67 -12.12 10.81
N ARG A 139 -6.92 -12.17 10.31
CA ARG A 139 -7.76 -13.38 10.34
C ARG A 139 -7.43 -14.36 9.23
N GLU A 140 -7.15 -13.83 8.04
CA GLU A 140 -6.88 -14.61 6.83
C GLU A 140 -5.69 -13.98 6.06
N PRO A 141 -4.44 -14.40 6.34
CA PRO A 141 -3.24 -13.82 5.76
C PRO A 141 -3.22 -13.81 4.21
N ARG A 142 -3.97 -14.74 3.58
CA ARG A 142 -4.04 -14.84 2.12
C ARG A 142 -5.15 -13.99 1.49
N ALA A 143 -5.97 -13.28 2.27
CA ALA A 143 -7.09 -12.48 1.77
C ALA A 143 -6.68 -11.43 0.72
N TYR A 144 -5.43 -10.97 0.76
CA TYR A 144 -4.89 -9.99 -0.16
C TYR A 144 -3.89 -10.55 -1.19
N ARG A 145 -3.73 -11.88 -1.24
CA ARG A 145 -2.99 -12.51 -2.33
C ARG A 145 -3.88 -12.67 -3.55
N ILE A 146 -3.32 -12.36 -4.70
CA ILE A 146 -3.97 -12.57 -6.00
C ILE A 146 -3.25 -13.69 -6.73
N ASP A 147 -4.02 -14.57 -7.38
CA ASP A 147 -3.43 -15.53 -8.29
C ASP A 147 -2.75 -14.75 -9.41
N ARG A 148 -1.44 -14.97 -9.59
CA ARG A 148 -0.72 -14.32 -10.68
C ARG A 148 -1.35 -14.78 -11.99
N PRO A 149 -1.89 -13.89 -12.80
CA PRO A 149 -2.06 -14.23 -14.19
C PRO A 149 -0.66 -14.48 -14.76
N HIS A 150 -0.37 -15.70 -15.14
CA HIS A 150 0.83 -16.01 -15.91
C HIS A 150 0.76 -15.14 -17.18
N GLY A 151 1.61 -14.11 -17.25
CA GLY A 151 1.85 -13.37 -18.47
C GLY A 151 1.08 -12.08 -18.70
N ASP A 152 0.59 -11.38 -17.69
CA ASP A 152 -0.07 -10.08 -17.92
C ASP A 152 0.92 -8.89 -18.00
N ALA A 153 2.01 -9.08 -18.77
CA ALA A 153 2.82 -7.97 -19.26
C ALA A 153 1.95 -6.98 -20.09
N ALA A 154 0.92 -7.46 -20.76
CA ALA A 154 -0.04 -6.64 -21.50
C ALA A 154 -0.93 -5.78 -20.57
N GLY A 155 -1.29 -6.26 -19.38
CA GLY A 155 -2.02 -5.48 -18.38
C GLY A 155 -1.17 -4.36 -17.80
N ILE A 156 0.10 -4.62 -17.52
CA ILE A 156 1.06 -3.62 -17.02
C ILE A 156 1.30 -2.54 -18.07
N THR A 157 1.51 -2.91 -19.33
CA THR A 157 1.68 -1.96 -20.45
C THR A 157 0.41 -1.10 -20.64
N ARG A 158 -0.77 -1.71 -20.57
CA ARG A 158 -2.05 -1.01 -20.73
C ARG A 158 -2.35 -0.04 -19.58
N ILE A 159 -1.89 -0.35 -18.36
CA ILE A 159 -1.98 0.58 -17.23
C ILE A 159 -0.96 1.71 -17.38
N GLY A 160 0.24 1.45 -17.89
CA GLY A 160 1.23 2.48 -18.24
C GLY A 160 0.68 3.48 -19.26
N GLU A 161 0.07 3.00 -20.34
CA GLU A 161 -0.59 3.83 -21.37
C GLU A 161 -1.76 4.66 -20.80
N LEU A 162 -2.50 4.12 -19.83
CA LEU A 162 -3.59 4.83 -19.14
C LEU A 162 -3.06 5.90 -18.18
N ILE A 163 -1.95 5.65 -17.49
CA ILE A 163 -1.27 6.64 -16.65
C ILE A 163 -0.76 7.79 -17.52
N ASP A 164 -0.12 7.48 -18.64
CA ASP A 164 0.33 8.50 -19.60
C ASP A 164 -0.83 9.31 -20.16
N GLY A 165 -1.98 8.70 -20.41
CA GLY A 165 -3.20 9.36 -20.82
C GLY A 165 -3.80 10.29 -19.76
N LEU A 166 -3.74 9.91 -18.49
CA LEU A 166 -4.22 10.73 -17.36
C LEU A 166 -3.27 11.90 -17.04
N VAL A 167 -1.96 11.70 -17.19
CA VAL A 167 -0.94 12.73 -16.95
C VAL A 167 -0.84 13.71 -18.13
N ASN A 168 -0.99 13.24 -19.38
CA ASN A 168 -0.83 14.06 -20.58
C ASN A 168 -2.16 14.53 -21.19
N GLY A 169 -3.30 14.03 -20.73
CA GLY A 169 -4.64 14.36 -21.25
C GLY A 169 -5.36 15.49 -20.50
N ALA A 170 -4.72 16.15 -19.55
CA ALA A 170 -5.22 17.32 -18.84
C ALA A 170 -4.62 18.62 -19.41
N ALA A 171 -4.76 18.82 -20.74
CA ALA A 171 -4.51 20.10 -21.40
C ALA A 171 -5.75 20.57 -22.14
#